data_0db0dd95050c10953bfb1528c4293403
#
_entry.id   0db0dd95050c10953bfb1528c4293403
#
_cell.length_a   1.000
_cell.length_b   1.000
_cell.length_c   1.000
_cell.angle_alpha   90.00
_cell.angle_beta   90.00
_cell.angle_gamma   90.00
#
_symmetry.space_group_name_H-M   'P 1'
#
loop_
_entity.id
_entity.type
_entity.pdbx_description
1 polymer ?
#
loop_
_entity_poly.entity_id
_entity_poly.type
_entity_poly.pdbx_seq_one_letter_code
_entity_poly.pdbx_strand_id
1 'polypeptide(L)'
;LDLDPDDIEPVEAVISNPPYSRHHELDPGYKARINAQAEATVGGSVSALSPLYAYFYYHAAEFLAPGGRLSFITPSEFLETGYGESLKRFLVDAFDIRALVLFDRDDDPKFDEALTTSLVSFLEKPDGEPSDLTRIVRVDGEPSEADLLAAIDGEAAGETDWGFINVVPQSDLDPAAKWTGLFDPLEVDTSDLVPLSELATVTRGIATGQNDYFCLTQEAVDEWGIDERYLSKIIR
;
A
#
# COMPACT_ATOMS: atom_id res chain seq x y z
N LEU A 1 0.11 -11.08 16.98
CA LEU A 1 0.29 -12.19 16.05
C LEU A 1 0.65 -13.52 16.76
N ASP A 2 0.38 -13.62 18.08
CA ASP A 2 0.63 -14.82 18.88
C ASP A 2 -0.67 -15.57 19.23
N LEU A 3 -1.80 -15.07 18.77
CA LEU A 3 -3.09 -15.71 18.93
C LEU A 3 -3.21 -16.86 17.92
N ASP A 4 -3.65 -18.03 18.40
CA ASP A 4 -3.85 -19.18 17.53
C ASP A 4 -5.28 -19.15 16.98
N PRO A 5 -5.48 -19.20 15.66
CA PRO A 5 -6.82 -19.26 15.07
C PRO A 5 -7.64 -20.47 15.57
N ASP A 6 -6.99 -21.58 15.89
CA ASP A 6 -7.67 -22.78 16.40
C ASP A 6 -8.23 -22.62 17.83
N ASP A 7 -7.80 -21.60 18.57
CA ASP A 7 -8.29 -21.31 19.92
C ASP A 7 -9.56 -20.44 19.94
N ILE A 8 -10.00 -19.92 18.78
CA ILE A 8 -11.11 -18.97 18.68
C ILE A 8 -12.10 -19.42 17.60
N GLU A 9 -13.38 -19.41 17.93
CA GLU A 9 -14.44 -19.62 16.92
C GLU A 9 -14.32 -18.55 15.82
N PRO A 10 -14.49 -18.92 14.54
CA PRO A 10 -14.43 -17.97 13.44
C PRO A 10 -15.40 -16.82 13.62
N VAL A 11 -14.91 -15.61 13.34
CA VAL A 11 -15.68 -14.36 13.52
C VAL A 11 -16.27 -13.85 12.22
N GLU A 12 -17.40 -13.13 12.32
CA GLU A 12 -18.07 -12.51 11.16
C GLU A 12 -17.41 -11.22 10.70
N ALA A 13 -16.64 -10.56 11.57
CA ALA A 13 -15.96 -9.31 11.22
C ALA A 13 -14.68 -9.07 12.02
N VAL A 14 -13.68 -8.51 11.34
CA VAL A 14 -12.45 -7.99 11.95
C VAL A 14 -12.27 -6.54 11.50
N ILE A 15 -12.20 -5.60 12.46
CA ILE A 15 -11.96 -4.18 12.20
C ILE A 15 -10.76 -3.75 13.03
N SER A 16 -9.75 -3.14 12.39
CA SER A 16 -8.55 -2.72 13.11
C SER A 16 -7.82 -1.55 12.44
N ASN A 17 -7.04 -0.87 13.27
CA ASN A 17 -5.93 -0.02 12.87
C ASN A 17 -4.64 -0.72 13.35
N PRO A 18 -4.04 -1.61 12.52
CA PRO A 18 -2.87 -2.36 12.92
C PRO A 18 -1.65 -1.45 13.06
N PRO A 19 -0.62 -1.82 13.85
CA PRO A 19 0.58 -1.00 14.03
C PRO A 19 1.39 -0.92 12.73
N TYR A 20 1.94 0.29 12.44
CA TYR A 20 2.66 0.62 11.20
C TYR A 20 4.18 0.44 11.28
N SER A 21 4.70 -0.22 12.31
CA SER A 21 6.14 -0.43 12.49
C SER A 21 6.81 -0.97 11.24
N ARG A 22 7.92 -0.34 10.87
CA ARG A 22 8.69 -0.73 9.69
C ARG A 22 9.48 -2.00 9.93
N HIS A 23 9.78 -2.74 8.88
CA HIS A 23 10.45 -4.03 8.92
C HIS A 23 11.80 -4.03 9.68
N HIS A 24 12.53 -2.91 9.70
CA HIS A 24 13.84 -2.79 10.38
C HIS A 24 13.71 -2.46 11.88
N GLU A 25 12.52 -2.13 12.35
CA GLU A 25 12.22 -1.86 13.77
C GLU A 25 11.84 -3.14 14.53
N LEU A 26 11.58 -4.23 13.81
CA LEU A 26 11.17 -5.51 14.40
C LEU A 26 12.41 -6.32 14.82
N ASP A 27 12.32 -7.00 15.95
CA ASP A 27 13.32 -8.01 16.34
C ASP A 27 13.46 -9.08 15.25
N PRO A 28 14.71 -9.43 14.84
CA PRO A 28 14.93 -10.36 13.74
C PRO A 28 14.31 -11.75 13.96
N GLY A 29 14.33 -12.27 15.19
CA GLY A 29 13.75 -13.57 15.52
C GLY A 29 12.22 -13.56 15.46
N TYR A 30 11.61 -12.49 16.00
CA TYR A 30 10.17 -12.27 15.89
C TYR A 30 9.75 -12.15 14.42
N LYS A 31 10.47 -11.36 13.65
CA LYS A 31 10.20 -11.16 12.23
C LYS A 31 10.29 -12.44 11.41
N ALA A 32 11.33 -13.26 11.64
CA ALA A 32 11.46 -14.54 10.96
C ALA A 32 10.28 -15.47 11.26
N ARG A 33 9.78 -15.47 12.50
CA ARG A 33 8.63 -16.26 12.91
C ARG A 33 7.33 -15.81 12.23
N ILE A 34 7.00 -14.51 12.27
CA ILE A 34 5.77 -14.00 11.64
C ILE A 34 5.82 -14.12 10.11
N ASN A 35 7.02 -14.02 9.51
CA ASN A 35 7.17 -14.25 8.08
C ASN A 35 6.87 -15.70 7.70
N ALA A 36 7.40 -16.67 8.46
CA ALA A 36 7.12 -18.07 8.22
C ALA A 36 5.62 -18.42 8.41
N GLN A 37 4.94 -17.81 9.39
CA GLN A 37 3.49 -17.94 9.56
C GLN A 37 2.74 -17.38 8.33
N ALA A 38 3.07 -16.16 7.90
CA ALA A 38 2.45 -15.55 6.73
C ALA A 38 2.68 -16.37 5.45
N GLU A 39 3.88 -16.91 5.24
CA GLU A 39 4.19 -17.79 4.10
C GLU A 39 3.36 -19.08 4.12
N ALA A 40 3.10 -19.64 5.30
CA ALA A 40 2.22 -20.79 5.45
C ALA A 40 0.77 -20.46 5.09
N THR A 41 0.26 -19.30 5.53
CA THR A 41 -1.11 -18.82 5.21
C THR A 41 -1.29 -18.55 3.73
N VAL A 42 -0.30 -17.88 3.10
CA VAL A 42 -0.35 -17.50 1.67
C VAL A 42 -0.04 -18.68 0.74
N GLY A 43 0.64 -19.71 1.23
CA GLY A 43 1.14 -20.84 0.42
C GLY A 43 2.26 -20.40 -0.55
N GLY A 44 2.98 -19.32 -0.24
CA GLY A 44 4.02 -18.73 -1.08
C GLY A 44 4.96 -17.82 -0.30
N SER A 45 5.89 -17.17 -1.00
CA SER A 45 6.86 -16.27 -0.35
C SER A 45 6.23 -14.91 0.00
N VAL A 46 6.55 -14.42 1.19
CA VAL A 46 6.21 -13.08 1.66
C VAL A 46 7.48 -12.23 1.72
N SER A 47 7.41 -10.98 1.26
CA SER A 47 8.57 -10.10 1.27
C SER A 47 9.07 -9.84 2.69
N ALA A 48 10.35 -10.11 2.94
CA ALA A 48 11.01 -9.76 4.20
C ALA A 48 11.10 -8.24 4.46
N LEU A 49 10.74 -7.40 3.49
CA LEU A 49 10.64 -5.94 3.63
C LEU A 49 9.25 -5.48 4.05
N SER A 50 8.29 -6.40 4.21
CA SER A 50 6.93 -6.08 4.62
C SER A 50 6.91 -5.42 6.00
N PRO A 51 6.15 -4.31 6.16
CA PRO A 51 5.89 -3.69 7.46
C PRO A 51 4.93 -4.55 8.29
N LEU A 52 4.84 -4.25 9.58
CA LEU A 52 4.08 -5.07 10.52
C LEU A 52 2.58 -5.20 10.15
N TYR A 53 1.96 -4.13 9.65
CA TYR A 53 0.55 -4.16 9.26
C TYR A 53 0.23 -5.20 8.18
N ALA A 54 1.18 -5.50 7.27
CA ALA A 54 0.96 -6.51 6.24
C ALA A 54 0.76 -7.91 6.85
N TYR A 55 1.50 -8.24 7.91
CA TYR A 55 1.34 -9.50 8.63
C TYR A 55 -0.01 -9.60 9.35
N PHE A 56 -0.59 -8.46 9.74
CA PHE A 56 -1.93 -8.46 10.31
C PHE A 56 -3.00 -8.85 9.30
N TYR A 57 -2.87 -8.52 8.02
CA TYR A 57 -3.80 -8.99 6.99
C TYR A 57 -3.78 -10.51 6.86
N TYR A 58 -2.59 -11.10 6.77
CA TYR A 58 -2.44 -12.56 6.65
C TYR A 58 -3.04 -13.27 7.87
N HIS A 59 -2.70 -12.80 9.05
CA HIS A 59 -3.14 -13.41 10.30
C HIS A 59 -4.64 -13.23 10.55
N ALA A 60 -5.19 -12.03 10.33
CA ALA A 60 -6.60 -11.75 10.54
C ALA A 60 -7.53 -12.56 9.63
N ALA A 61 -7.09 -12.88 8.43
CA ALA A 61 -7.85 -13.70 7.49
C ALA A 61 -8.15 -15.11 8.01
N GLU A 62 -7.27 -15.65 8.89
CA GLU A 62 -7.42 -16.99 9.47
C GLU A 62 -8.59 -17.06 10.45
N PHE A 63 -8.93 -15.93 11.10
CA PHE A 63 -10.04 -15.87 12.08
C PHE A 63 -11.42 -15.64 11.43
N LEU A 64 -11.48 -15.28 10.15
CA LEU A 64 -12.76 -14.98 9.50
C LEU A 64 -13.54 -16.24 9.16
N ALA A 65 -14.81 -16.22 9.48
CA ALA A 65 -15.79 -17.17 8.93
C ALA A 65 -15.93 -16.97 7.40
N PRO A 66 -16.39 -17.97 6.62
CA PRO A 66 -16.86 -17.74 5.26
C PRO A 66 -17.91 -16.61 5.24
N GLY A 67 -17.83 -15.69 4.28
CA GLY A 67 -18.65 -14.47 4.25
C GLY A 67 -18.27 -13.40 5.28
N GLY A 68 -17.29 -13.67 6.13
CA GLY A 68 -16.80 -12.72 7.14
C GLY A 68 -16.05 -11.55 6.49
N ARG A 69 -16.10 -10.39 7.15
CA ARG A 69 -15.57 -9.13 6.62
C ARG A 69 -14.36 -8.63 7.38
N LEU A 70 -13.38 -8.10 6.66
CA LEU A 70 -12.20 -7.45 7.21
C LEU A 70 -12.13 -6.01 6.75
N SER A 71 -11.98 -5.07 7.69
CA SER A 71 -11.72 -3.67 7.37
C SER A 71 -10.55 -3.14 8.17
N PHE A 72 -9.48 -2.76 7.47
CA PHE A 72 -8.29 -2.18 8.07
C PHE A 72 -8.03 -0.80 7.53
N ILE A 73 -7.59 0.10 8.42
CA ILE A 73 -6.95 1.36 8.03
C ILE A 73 -5.43 1.17 8.08
N THR A 74 -4.75 1.42 6.97
CA THR A 74 -3.31 1.21 6.83
C THR A 74 -2.68 2.29 5.95
N PRO A 75 -1.33 2.45 5.98
CA PRO A 75 -0.63 3.22 4.96
C PRO A 75 -0.89 2.66 3.55
N SER A 76 -1.04 3.55 2.57
CA SER A 76 -1.25 3.18 1.15
C SER A 76 0.01 2.71 0.43
N GLU A 77 1.18 2.79 1.04
CA GLU A 77 2.48 2.51 0.42
C GLU A 77 2.57 1.13 -0.27
N PHE A 78 1.83 0.13 0.22
CA PHE A 78 1.84 -1.20 -0.39
C PHE A 78 1.24 -1.22 -1.81
N LEU A 79 0.45 -0.22 -2.18
CA LEU A 79 -0.11 -0.09 -3.53
C LEU A 79 0.97 0.11 -4.60
N GLU A 80 2.11 0.71 -4.23
CA GLU A 80 3.20 1.09 -5.15
C GLU A 80 4.49 0.31 -4.97
N THR A 81 4.76 -0.18 -3.76
CA THR A 81 6.05 -0.73 -3.39
C THR A 81 6.20 -2.20 -3.77
N GLY A 82 7.45 -2.64 -3.96
CA GLY A 82 7.74 -4.03 -4.32
C GLY A 82 7.34 -5.04 -3.23
N TYR A 83 7.40 -4.67 -1.94
CA TYR A 83 6.91 -5.55 -0.88
C TYR A 83 5.39 -5.72 -0.90
N GLY A 84 4.68 -4.75 -1.46
CA GLY A 84 3.22 -4.78 -1.58
C GLY A 84 2.72 -5.82 -2.57
N GLU A 85 3.55 -6.34 -3.48
CA GLU A 85 3.12 -7.36 -4.45
C GLU A 85 2.57 -8.61 -3.74
N SER A 86 3.27 -9.12 -2.72
CA SER A 86 2.82 -10.30 -1.98
C SER A 86 1.51 -10.05 -1.22
N LEU A 87 1.35 -8.85 -0.64
CA LEU A 87 0.10 -8.47 0.02
C LEU A 87 -1.05 -8.31 -0.99
N LYS A 88 -0.84 -7.59 -2.09
CA LYS A 88 -1.86 -7.43 -3.15
C LYS A 88 -2.31 -8.77 -3.71
N ARG A 89 -1.36 -9.68 -3.98
CA ARG A 89 -1.67 -11.04 -4.43
C ARG A 89 -2.55 -11.77 -3.42
N PHE A 90 -2.18 -11.72 -2.14
CA PHE A 90 -2.99 -12.33 -1.09
C PHE A 90 -4.40 -11.75 -1.01
N LEU A 91 -4.54 -10.41 -1.13
CA LEU A 91 -5.86 -9.77 -1.12
C LEU A 91 -6.73 -10.24 -2.29
N VAL A 92 -6.15 -10.33 -3.49
CA VAL A 92 -6.89 -10.80 -4.69
C VAL A 92 -7.25 -12.28 -4.60
N ASP A 93 -6.35 -13.12 -4.03
CA ASP A 93 -6.53 -14.57 -4.01
C ASP A 93 -7.45 -15.03 -2.86
N ALA A 94 -7.45 -14.31 -1.72
CA ALA A 94 -8.13 -14.74 -0.49
C ALA A 94 -9.45 -14.01 -0.22
N PHE A 95 -9.74 -12.90 -0.90
CA PHE A 95 -10.89 -12.05 -0.63
C PHE A 95 -11.59 -11.57 -1.89
N ASP A 96 -12.89 -11.33 -1.74
CA ASP A 96 -13.61 -10.37 -2.56
C ASP A 96 -13.26 -8.97 -2.07
N ILE A 97 -12.50 -8.21 -2.84
CA ILE A 97 -12.14 -6.83 -2.51
C ILE A 97 -13.33 -5.93 -2.82
N ARG A 98 -14.16 -5.66 -1.82
CA ARG A 98 -15.39 -4.85 -1.98
C ARG A 98 -15.03 -3.42 -2.31
N ALA A 99 -14.11 -2.81 -1.53
CA ALA A 99 -13.62 -1.48 -1.81
C ALA A 99 -12.22 -1.24 -1.24
N LEU A 100 -11.46 -0.37 -1.90
CA LEU A 100 -10.26 0.30 -1.41
C LEU A 100 -10.53 1.80 -1.39
N VAL A 101 -10.51 2.41 -0.21
CA VAL A 101 -10.81 3.84 -0.02
C VAL A 101 -9.56 4.57 0.41
N LEU A 102 -9.05 5.42 -0.45
CA LEU A 102 -7.85 6.23 -0.24
C LEU A 102 -8.27 7.62 0.24
N PHE A 103 -7.77 8.05 1.39
CA PHE A 103 -7.94 9.41 1.89
C PHE A 103 -6.69 10.21 1.54
N ASP A 104 -6.84 11.06 0.52
CA ASP A 104 -5.79 11.96 0.03
C ASP A 104 -6.13 13.39 0.47
N ARG A 105 -5.61 13.79 1.63
CA ARG A 105 -5.87 15.12 2.22
C ARG A 105 -4.56 15.84 2.44
N ASP A 106 -4.11 16.52 1.40
CA ASP A 106 -2.87 17.32 1.42
C ASP A 106 -2.87 18.48 2.45
N ASP A 107 -4.04 18.86 2.99
CA ASP A 107 -4.23 20.09 3.78
C ASP A 107 -4.68 19.88 5.24
N ASP A 108 -4.72 18.66 5.79
CA ASP A 108 -5.15 18.48 7.19
C ASP A 108 -3.96 18.55 8.17
N PRO A 109 -3.75 19.70 8.87
CA PRO A 109 -2.65 19.88 9.82
C PRO A 109 -2.73 18.96 11.05
N LYS A 110 -3.77 18.13 11.18
CA LYS A 110 -3.91 17.18 12.29
C LYS A 110 -3.07 15.91 12.12
N PHE A 111 -2.51 15.70 10.92
CA PHE A 111 -1.64 14.56 10.60
C PHE A 111 -0.18 14.98 10.32
N ASP A 112 0.27 16.11 10.87
CA ASP A 112 1.60 16.71 10.67
C ASP A 112 2.79 15.79 11.03
N GLU A 113 2.56 14.63 11.67
CA GLU A 113 3.60 13.63 11.97
C GLU A 113 3.51 12.35 11.12
N ALA A 114 2.46 12.16 10.33
CA ALA A 114 2.32 11.00 9.45
C ALA A 114 2.08 11.47 8.00
N LEU A 115 3.15 11.70 7.26
CA LEU A 115 3.19 11.95 5.80
C LEU A 115 2.68 10.73 4.98
N THR A 116 1.70 10.00 5.48
CA THR A 116 1.26 8.76 4.86
C THR A 116 -0.22 8.87 4.54
N THR A 117 -0.52 8.87 3.25
CA THR A 117 -1.88 8.70 2.73
C THR A 117 -2.50 7.44 3.31
N SER A 118 -3.68 7.56 3.93
CA SER A 118 -4.34 6.44 4.60
C SER A 118 -5.27 5.71 3.63
N LEU A 119 -5.21 4.39 3.65
CA LEU A 119 -6.10 3.50 2.90
C LEU A 119 -6.99 2.71 3.87
N VAL A 120 -8.29 2.70 3.60
CA VAL A 120 -9.22 1.77 4.24
C VAL A 120 -9.59 0.68 3.25
N SER A 121 -9.31 -0.57 3.60
CA SER A 121 -9.72 -1.74 2.82
C SER A 121 -11.02 -2.33 3.35
N PHE A 122 -11.92 -2.71 2.46
CA PHE A 122 -13.15 -3.44 2.74
C PHE A 122 -13.09 -4.77 1.98
N LEU A 123 -12.89 -5.83 2.71
CA LEU A 123 -12.63 -7.18 2.19
C LEU A 123 -13.69 -8.14 2.73
N GLU A 124 -14.11 -9.09 1.92
CA GLU A 124 -15.05 -10.13 2.31
C GLU A 124 -14.44 -11.51 1.99
N LYS A 125 -14.40 -12.41 2.96
CA LYS A 125 -13.93 -13.78 2.73
C LYS A 125 -14.97 -14.51 1.89
N PRO A 126 -14.63 -15.09 0.74
CA PRO A 126 -15.61 -15.69 -0.15
C PRO A 126 -16.48 -16.76 0.56
N ASP A 127 -17.79 -16.72 0.31
CA ASP A 127 -18.76 -17.74 0.71
C ASP A 127 -19.73 -17.99 -0.46
N GLY A 128 -19.22 -18.68 -1.48
CA GLY A 128 -19.95 -18.94 -2.72
C GLY A 128 -19.30 -18.31 -3.95
N GLU A 129 -20.10 -17.73 -4.87
CA GLU A 129 -19.56 -17.08 -6.05
C GLU A 129 -18.91 -15.73 -5.68
N PRO A 130 -17.66 -15.47 -6.11
CA PRO A 130 -16.94 -14.26 -5.77
C PRO A 130 -17.60 -13.02 -6.39
N SER A 131 -17.40 -11.87 -5.78
CA SER A 131 -17.75 -10.58 -6.37
C SER A 131 -16.79 -10.26 -7.52
N ASP A 132 -17.35 -9.99 -8.71
CA ASP A 132 -16.54 -9.69 -9.88
C ASP A 132 -15.97 -8.27 -9.87
N LEU A 133 -16.45 -7.37 -9.00
CA LEU A 133 -16.16 -5.95 -9.06
C LEU A 133 -15.53 -5.44 -7.76
N THR A 134 -14.45 -4.67 -7.90
CA THR A 134 -13.80 -3.90 -6.85
C THR A 134 -14.03 -2.41 -7.04
N ARG A 135 -14.37 -1.72 -5.98
CA ARG A 135 -14.53 -0.26 -5.96
C ARG A 135 -13.27 0.41 -5.44
N ILE A 136 -12.74 1.31 -6.23
CA ILE A 136 -11.54 2.09 -5.93
C ILE A 136 -11.98 3.53 -5.71
N VAL A 137 -11.91 4.00 -4.49
CA VAL A 137 -12.48 5.28 -4.07
C VAL A 137 -11.38 6.20 -3.58
N ARG A 138 -11.24 7.38 -4.20
CA ARG A 138 -10.40 8.47 -3.69
C ARG A 138 -11.29 9.53 -3.02
N VAL A 139 -10.89 9.93 -1.83
CA VAL A 139 -11.57 10.97 -1.05
C VAL A 139 -10.65 12.16 -0.89
N ASP A 140 -10.99 13.26 -1.54
CA ASP A 140 -10.25 14.54 -1.50
C ASP A 140 -10.96 15.58 -0.63
N GLY A 141 -12.28 15.44 -0.48
CA GLY A 141 -13.17 16.36 0.23
C GLY A 141 -13.76 15.79 1.50
N GLU A 142 -14.98 16.24 1.84
CA GLU A 142 -15.72 15.82 3.04
C GLU A 142 -17.04 15.14 2.65
N PRO A 143 -17.01 13.84 2.26
CA PRO A 143 -18.24 13.10 1.98
C PRO A 143 -19.06 12.90 3.23
N SER A 144 -20.38 12.84 3.08
CA SER A 144 -21.24 12.34 4.15
C SER A 144 -21.07 10.83 4.34
N GLU A 145 -21.50 10.30 5.50
CA GLU A 145 -21.50 8.85 5.73
C GLU A 145 -22.33 8.11 4.64
N ALA A 146 -23.45 8.69 4.21
CA ALA A 146 -24.27 8.11 3.15
C ALA A 146 -23.55 8.07 1.80
N ASP A 147 -22.76 9.10 1.47
CA ASP A 147 -21.96 9.14 0.25
C ASP A 147 -20.88 8.05 0.26
N LEU A 148 -20.17 7.89 1.38
CA LEU A 148 -19.16 6.84 1.55
C LEU A 148 -19.77 5.44 1.45
N LEU A 149 -20.90 5.19 2.11
CA LEU A 149 -21.60 3.91 2.01
C LEU A 149 -22.05 3.62 0.57
N ALA A 150 -22.59 4.63 -0.13
CA ALA A 150 -22.97 4.50 -1.54
C ALA A 150 -21.76 4.26 -2.45
N ALA A 151 -20.60 4.83 -2.12
CA ALA A 151 -19.36 4.60 -2.85
C ALA A 151 -18.81 3.17 -2.63
N ILE A 152 -19.00 2.58 -1.47
CA ILE A 152 -18.49 1.24 -1.12
C ILE A 152 -19.40 0.12 -1.67
N ASP A 153 -20.72 0.27 -1.52
CA ASP A 153 -21.71 -0.79 -1.87
C ASP A 153 -22.67 -0.41 -3.00
N GLY A 154 -22.63 0.84 -3.49
CA GLY A 154 -23.57 1.34 -4.51
C GLY A 154 -23.12 1.07 -5.94
N GLU A 155 -23.85 1.67 -6.91
CA GLU A 155 -23.56 1.58 -8.35
C GLU A 155 -22.86 2.84 -8.90
N ALA A 156 -22.64 3.87 -8.07
CA ALA A 156 -22.04 5.12 -8.51
C ALA A 156 -20.59 4.91 -8.97
N ALA A 157 -20.20 5.61 -10.05
CA ALA A 157 -18.85 5.64 -10.57
C ALA A 157 -18.57 7.02 -11.19
N GLY A 158 -17.29 7.40 -11.29
CA GLY A 158 -16.84 8.66 -11.85
C GLY A 158 -16.52 9.72 -10.80
N GLU A 159 -16.38 10.97 -11.25
CA GLU A 159 -16.09 12.11 -10.39
C GLU A 159 -17.30 12.50 -9.52
N THR A 160 -17.02 12.90 -8.30
CA THR A 160 -17.96 13.45 -7.34
C THR A 160 -17.44 14.81 -6.84
N ASP A 161 -18.22 15.54 -6.07
CA ASP A 161 -17.81 16.82 -5.45
C ASP A 161 -16.85 16.60 -4.25
N TRP A 162 -16.59 15.36 -3.84
CA TRP A 162 -15.73 14.99 -2.72
C TRP A 162 -14.64 13.98 -3.07
N GLY A 163 -14.53 13.54 -4.35
CA GLY A 163 -13.52 12.59 -4.76
C GLY A 163 -13.83 11.88 -6.08
N PHE A 164 -13.34 10.67 -6.22
CA PHE A 164 -13.46 9.86 -7.42
C PHE A 164 -13.76 8.40 -7.10
N ILE A 165 -14.64 7.77 -7.88
CA ILE A 165 -15.02 6.36 -7.75
C ILE A 165 -14.74 5.65 -9.06
N ASN A 166 -13.80 4.72 -9.05
CA ASN A 166 -13.53 3.81 -10.13
C ASN A 166 -14.09 2.42 -9.78
N VAL A 167 -14.61 1.70 -10.77
CA VAL A 167 -15.11 0.34 -10.60
C VAL A 167 -14.40 -0.55 -11.61
N VAL A 168 -13.65 -1.52 -11.10
CA VAL A 168 -12.83 -2.40 -11.92
C VAL A 168 -13.17 -3.86 -11.64
N PRO A 169 -13.11 -4.74 -12.65
CA PRO A 169 -13.14 -6.18 -12.41
C PRO A 169 -11.99 -6.58 -11.49
N GLN A 170 -12.24 -7.40 -10.47
CA GLN A 170 -11.16 -7.86 -9.58
C GLN A 170 -10.09 -8.65 -10.37
N SER A 171 -10.49 -9.34 -11.43
CA SER A 171 -9.59 -10.04 -12.35
C SER A 171 -8.55 -9.13 -13.04
N ASP A 172 -8.83 -7.82 -13.12
CA ASP A 172 -7.93 -6.84 -13.75
C ASP A 172 -6.93 -6.24 -12.76
N LEU A 173 -7.04 -6.60 -11.48
CA LEU A 173 -6.11 -6.18 -10.43
C LEU A 173 -4.83 -7.02 -10.48
N ASP A 174 -3.85 -6.62 -11.32
CA ASP A 174 -2.54 -7.28 -11.35
C ASP A 174 -1.74 -6.93 -10.08
N PRO A 175 -1.40 -7.91 -9.21
CA PRO A 175 -0.59 -7.67 -8.01
C PRO A 175 0.80 -7.09 -8.27
N ALA A 176 1.37 -7.35 -9.46
CA ALA A 176 2.68 -6.81 -9.83
C ALA A 176 2.61 -5.35 -10.30
N ALA A 177 1.44 -4.88 -10.72
CA ALA A 177 1.24 -3.49 -11.11
C ALA A 177 1.14 -2.56 -9.90
N LYS A 178 1.34 -1.26 -10.14
CA LYS A 178 1.02 -0.21 -9.17
C LYS A 178 -0.48 0.07 -9.21
N TRP A 179 -1.12 0.02 -8.04
CA TRP A 179 -2.56 0.27 -7.97
C TRP A 179 -2.94 1.72 -7.73
N THR A 180 -1.98 2.60 -7.42
CA THR A 180 -2.23 4.04 -7.22
C THR A 180 -2.90 4.71 -8.41
N GLY A 181 -2.52 4.33 -9.65
CA GLY A 181 -3.16 4.85 -10.85
C GLY A 181 -4.66 4.53 -10.99
N LEU A 182 -5.17 3.55 -10.25
CA LEU A 182 -6.59 3.20 -10.27
C LEU A 182 -7.47 4.24 -9.54
N PHE A 183 -6.86 5.05 -8.66
CA PHE A 183 -7.53 6.09 -7.88
C PHE A 183 -7.62 7.42 -8.63
N ASP A 184 -7.05 7.51 -9.84
CA ASP A 184 -7.00 8.75 -10.62
C ASP A 184 -7.93 8.68 -11.84
N PRO A 185 -8.70 9.77 -12.12
CA PRO A 185 -9.57 9.84 -13.30
C PRO A 185 -8.79 10.04 -14.61
N LEU A 186 -7.45 10.12 -14.56
CA LEU A 186 -6.63 10.39 -15.74
C LEU A 186 -6.67 9.25 -16.74
N GLU A 187 -7.61 9.32 -17.67
CA GLU A 187 -7.55 8.59 -18.94
C GLU A 187 -6.44 9.23 -19.81
N VAL A 188 -5.21 8.88 -19.56
CA VAL A 188 -4.12 9.19 -20.48
C VAL A 188 -4.14 8.16 -21.59
N ASP A 189 -4.44 8.59 -22.82
CA ASP A 189 -4.25 7.72 -23.98
C ASP A 189 -2.74 7.41 -24.12
N THR A 190 -2.38 6.19 -23.77
CA THR A 190 -0.99 5.73 -23.82
C THR A 190 -0.64 5.01 -25.12
N SER A 191 -1.56 4.93 -26.08
CA SER A 191 -1.37 4.18 -27.33
C SER A 191 -0.17 4.63 -28.16
N ASP A 192 0.15 5.93 -28.09
CA ASP A 192 1.30 6.54 -28.77
C ASP A 192 2.52 6.74 -27.86
N LEU A 193 2.47 6.32 -26.59
CA LEU A 193 3.56 6.47 -25.63
C LEU A 193 4.47 5.25 -25.62
N VAL A 194 5.76 5.52 -25.47
CA VAL A 194 6.78 4.49 -25.27
C VAL A 194 7.19 4.47 -23.82
N PRO A 195 7.19 3.31 -23.14
CA PRO A 195 7.66 3.20 -21.77
C PRO A 195 9.07 3.77 -21.60
N LEU A 196 9.29 4.59 -20.58
CA LEU A 196 10.60 5.17 -20.31
C LEU A 196 11.71 4.10 -20.17
N SER A 197 11.35 2.91 -19.69
CA SER A 197 12.25 1.76 -19.57
C SER A 197 12.84 1.28 -20.90
N GLU A 198 12.17 1.56 -22.03
CA GLU A 198 12.71 1.26 -23.37
C GLU A 198 13.70 2.33 -23.85
N LEU A 199 13.62 3.54 -23.32
CA LEU A 199 14.44 4.67 -23.72
C LEU A 199 15.62 4.92 -22.77
N ALA A 200 15.48 4.58 -21.48
CA ALA A 200 16.47 4.87 -20.45
C ALA A 200 16.41 3.86 -19.31
N THR A 201 17.56 3.64 -18.67
CA THR A 201 17.64 2.91 -17.41
C THR A 201 17.59 3.91 -16.25
N VAL A 202 16.54 3.81 -15.42
CA VAL A 202 16.41 4.65 -14.22
C VAL A 202 16.90 3.84 -13.02
N THR A 203 17.93 4.36 -12.34
CA THR A 203 18.46 3.76 -11.11
C THR A 203 18.44 4.77 -9.98
N ARG A 204 18.35 4.26 -8.75
CA ARG A 204 18.51 5.10 -7.57
C ARG A 204 19.91 5.70 -7.58
N GLY A 205 20.01 7.01 -7.39
CA GLY A 205 21.30 7.69 -7.19
C GLY A 205 21.99 7.28 -5.90
N ILE A 206 23.15 7.88 -5.64
CA ILE A 206 23.93 7.59 -4.44
C ILE A 206 23.16 8.06 -3.20
N ALA A 207 22.86 7.13 -2.30
CA ALA A 207 22.31 7.44 -0.98
C ALA A 207 23.48 7.60 0.00
N THR A 208 23.83 8.84 0.34
CA THR A 208 24.98 9.14 1.21
C THR A 208 24.67 8.92 2.70
N GLY A 209 23.40 8.87 3.09
CA GLY A 209 22.95 8.88 4.49
C GLY A 209 23.16 10.24 5.19
N GLN A 210 24.02 11.11 4.67
CA GLN A 210 24.32 12.43 5.25
C GLN A 210 24.76 13.42 4.17
N ASN A 211 23.79 13.94 3.42
CA ASN A 211 24.06 14.79 2.27
C ASN A 211 24.87 16.04 2.60
N ASP A 212 24.65 16.67 3.76
CA ASP A 212 25.37 17.87 4.16
C ASP A 212 26.87 17.64 4.40
N TYR A 213 27.25 16.39 4.66
CA TYR A 213 28.64 15.98 4.80
C TYR A 213 29.29 15.59 3.46
N PHE A 214 28.55 14.88 2.61
CA PHE A 214 29.09 14.33 1.36
C PHE A 214 28.87 15.21 0.13
N CYS A 215 27.88 16.12 0.16
CA CYS A 215 27.59 17.05 -0.95
C CYS A 215 28.03 18.44 -0.58
N LEU A 216 29.25 18.79 -0.98
CA LEU A 216 29.91 20.03 -0.61
C LEU A 216 29.66 21.13 -1.65
N THR A 217 29.58 22.38 -1.21
CA THR A 217 29.68 23.56 -2.07
C THR A 217 31.14 23.81 -2.43
N GLN A 218 31.39 24.55 -3.50
CA GLN A 218 32.76 24.92 -3.88
C GLN A 218 33.46 25.71 -2.77
N GLU A 219 32.75 26.56 -2.04
CA GLU A 219 33.29 27.31 -0.90
C GLU A 219 33.80 26.39 0.21
N ALA A 220 33.02 25.34 0.54
CA ALA A 220 33.45 24.37 1.56
C ALA A 220 34.65 23.53 1.11
N VAL A 221 34.73 23.19 -0.17
CA VAL A 221 35.88 22.49 -0.76
C VAL A 221 37.14 23.33 -0.63
N ASP A 222 37.04 24.62 -0.96
CA ASP A 222 38.19 25.55 -0.89
C ASP A 222 38.59 25.80 0.56
N GLU A 223 37.64 26.01 1.47
CA GLU A 223 37.88 26.21 2.90
C GLU A 223 38.58 25.03 3.56
N TRP A 224 38.14 23.80 3.22
CA TRP A 224 38.69 22.57 3.81
C TRP A 224 39.91 22.02 3.07
N GLY A 225 40.27 22.64 1.94
CA GLY A 225 41.43 22.28 1.15
C GLY A 225 41.34 20.86 0.56
N ILE A 226 40.16 20.46 0.13
CA ILE A 226 39.93 19.11 -0.42
C ILE A 226 40.43 19.07 -1.86
N ASP A 227 41.33 18.14 -2.17
CA ASP A 227 41.89 17.94 -3.51
C ASP A 227 40.79 17.46 -4.47
N GLU A 228 40.68 18.09 -5.64
CA GLU A 228 39.66 17.81 -6.67
C GLU A 228 39.63 16.35 -7.13
N ARG A 229 40.74 15.61 -7.03
CA ARG A 229 40.82 14.18 -7.37
C ARG A 229 39.87 13.30 -6.52
N TYR A 230 39.43 13.80 -5.35
CA TYR A 230 38.47 13.10 -4.46
C TYR A 230 37.03 13.54 -4.64
N LEU A 231 36.79 14.46 -5.58
CA LEU A 231 35.48 15.07 -5.82
C LEU A 231 34.89 14.59 -7.15
N SER A 232 33.58 14.45 -7.18
CA SER A 232 32.79 14.22 -8.38
C SER A 232 31.66 15.24 -8.45
N LYS A 233 31.44 15.82 -9.62
CA LYS A 233 30.30 16.74 -9.82
C LYS A 233 29.00 15.96 -9.77
N ILE A 234 28.04 16.45 -8.99
CA ILE A 234 26.69 15.91 -8.92
C ILE A 234 25.66 17.00 -9.29
N ILE A 235 24.54 16.57 -9.83
CA ILE A 235 23.34 17.38 -9.99
C ILE A 235 22.41 17.03 -8.83
N ARG A 236 21.96 18.04 -8.12
CA ARG A 236 21.08 17.89 -6.95
C ARG A 236 19.68 18.39 -7.27
#